data_53d92eb47dacc4e6748d9bef2ec37920
#
_entry.id   53d92eb47dacc4e6748d9bef2ec37920
#
_cell.length_a   1.000
_cell.length_b   1.000
_cell.length_c   1.000
_cell.angle_alpha   90.00
_cell.angle_beta   90.00
_cell.angle_gamma   90.00
#
_symmetry.space_group_name_H-M   'P 1'
#
loop_
_entity.id
_entity.type
_entity.pdbx_description
1 polymer ?
#
loop_
_entity_poly.entity_id
_entity_poly.type
_entity_poly.pdbx_seq_one_letter_code
_entity_poly.pdbx_strand_id
1 'polypeptide(L)'
;MAGIRPRYLVFILSILMMISGIALAWGAQNNLGTVQATEITLTTSGGVPISGILQRPLAATPATPLPGVVVIHGVIQSKEWVMAFGIELARRGFVVLTIDAVGHGNSGPSVGSNTDQGGIAALDYLNGLAYVSTLGMVGHSMGAGIAIQTLNETSTPVDSLVLVGGGSSNMATWANASVPRNIFVVVGLYDELFDVPELLNSLATPFNTTTPVIPGQLYGNFATGTARMVILPPTNHLFETIDPTCISATTEWLMTSLKGTPDAYWIPSTLLLYPMWVAGGLISCLGAVLSTLALFTILIQFKPFRRIQHSPNSRYFAKTPLYLAMGLLYGVLGLLALFAMLLVNLPFTYPQSLGLPVVLGLFLGGLVAFLLLICIKFFLQRKEDPPSWNDLGGFNGLKNGGIKSLIMTLSIGFLLGLIGIIWLYLWVIPVDLYLALDFRVFLPFLKALSPLRALFVPLYFFLLLPVTLIDGLWIMGYLRTKPQEKWWYTQTWWTSKAIFIKVLIMAFILFIQTVMSFIIGGPFISGFMGFYLLFLWIFIPMYAVSTTYLAWSYRLSNRFYIAVFFNAFLFSWLMAAILPIYL
;
A
#
# COMPACT_ATOMS: atom_id res chain seq x y z
N MET A 1 -4.07 -18.21 -42.40
CA MET A 1 -3.36 -17.48 -41.35
C MET A 1 -3.54 -18.30 -40.05
N ALA A 2 -2.49 -18.83 -39.46
CA ALA A 2 -2.59 -19.51 -38.17
C ALA A 2 -2.92 -18.42 -37.11
N GLY A 3 -4.15 -18.47 -36.58
CA GLY A 3 -4.58 -17.52 -35.57
C GLY A 3 -3.70 -17.53 -34.33
N ILE A 4 -3.45 -16.38 -33.72
CA ILE A 4 -2.67 -16.25 -32.48
C ILE A 4 -3.36 -17.11 -31.42
N ARG A 5 -2.61 -18.03 -30.77
CA ARG A 5 -3.16 -18.87 -29.71
C ARG A 5 -3.62 -17.96 -28.54
N PRO A 6 -4.78 -18.22 -27.91
CA PRO A 6 -5.40 -17.31 -26.92
C PRO A 6 -4.45 -16.85 -25.79
N ARG A 7 -3.54 -17.73 -25.34
CA ARG A 7 -2.57 -17.38 -24.27
C ARG A 7 -1.57 -16.28 -24.65
N TYR A 8 -1.13 -16.22 -25.91
CA TYR A 8 -0.27 -15.15 -26.40
C TYR A 8 -1.06 -13.85 -26.57
N LEU A 9 -2.32 -13.95 -27.02
CA LEU A 9 -3.20 -12.79 -27.12
C LEU A 9 -3.44 -12.15 -25.75
N VAL A 10 -3.75 -12.97 -24.71
CA VAL A 10 -3.91 -12.48 -23.33
C VAL A 10 -2.63 -11.81 -22.84
N PHE A 11 -1.46 -12.40 -23.09
CA PHE A 11 -0.19 -11.84 -22.68
C PHE A 11 0.07 -10.48 -23.34
N ILE A 12 -0.15 -10.37 -24.67
CA ILE A 12 0.03 -9.11 -25.41
C ILE A 12 -0.96 -8.05 -24.90
N LEU A 13 -2.24 -8.39 -24.72
CA LEU A 13 -3.24 -7.45 -24.22
C LEU A 13 -2.91 -6.98 -22.80
N SER A 14 -2.39 -7.86 -21.95
CA SER A 14 -1.97 -7.49 -20.60
C SER A 14 -0.79 -6.51 -20.60
N ILE A 15 0.17 -6.69 -21.50
CA ILE A 15 1.28 -5.74 -21.71
C ILE A 15 0.73 -4.39 -22.21
N LEU A 16 -0.17 -4.40 -23.17
CA LEU A 16 -0.82 -3.18 -23.67
C LEU A 16 -1.57 -2.45 -22.56
N MET A 17 -2.26 -3.17 -21.68
CA MET A 17 -2.90 -2.60 -20.48
C MET A 17 -1.86 -1.94 -19.57
N MET A 18 -0.73 -2.59 -19.30
CA MET A 18 0.34 -2.01 -18.48
C MET A 18 0.85 -0.71 -19.10
N ILE A 19 1.20 -0.73 -20.39
CA ILE A 19 1.72 0.44 -21.10
C ILE A 19 0.69 1.58 -21.13
N SER A 20 -0.57 1.28 -21.44
CA SER A 20 -1.64 2.28 -21.47
C SER A 20 -1.89 2.90 -20.10
N GLY A 21 -1.88 2.07 -19.04
CA GLY A 21 -2.03 2.55 -17.67
C GLY A 21 -0.86 3.42 -17.23
N ILE A 22 0.39 3.03 -17.57
CA ILE A 22 1.59 3.84 -17.33
C ILE A 22 1.49 5.19 -18.05
N ALA A 23 1.11 5.18 -19.33
CA ALA A 23 0.99 6.40 -20.11
C ALA A 23 -0.08 7.35 -19.54
N LEU A 24 -1.22 6.80 -19.09
CA LEU A 24 -2.28 7.58 -18.44
C LEU A 24 -1.82 8.18 -17.11
N ALA A 25 -1.19 7.38 -16.24
CA ALA A 25 -0.70 7.84 -14.95
C ALA A 25 0.41 8.88 -15.11
N TRP A 26 1.37 8.63 -16.00
CA TRP A 26 2.45 9.57 -16.30
C TRP A 26 1.94 10.87 -16.90
N GLY A 27 0.99 10.79 -17.82
CA GLY A 27 0.33 11.96 -18.43
C GLY A 27 -0.37 12.83 -17.37
N ALA A 28 -1.06 12.22 -16.42
CA ALA A 28 -1.70 12.94 -15.31
C ALA A 28 -0.65 13.55 -14.35
N GLN A 29 0.38 12.78 -13.98
CA GLN A 29 1.45 13.23 -13.08
C GLN A 29 2.22 14.44 -13.63
N ASN A 30 2.43 14.48 -14.95
CA ASN A 30 3.14 15.56 -15.63
C ASN A 30 2.21 16.61 -16.25
N ASN A 31 0.92 16.58 -15.92
CA ASN A 31 -0.11 17.46 -16.47
C ASN A 31 0.04 17.63 -17.99
N LEU A 32 0.07 16.50 -18.70
CA LEU A 32 0.22 16.41 -20.17
C LEU A 32 1.48 17.13 -20.71
N GLY A 33 2.56 17.16 -19.94
CA GLY A 33 3.86 17.69 -20.32
C GLY A 33 4.10 19.16 -19.92
N THR A 34 3.21 19.80 -19.15
CA THR A 34 3.41 21.16 -18.61
C THR A 34 4.07 21.17 -17.23
N VAL A 35 4.14 20.03 -16.58
CA VAL A 35 4.85 19.78 -15.32
C VAL A 35 5.93 18.76 -15.56
N GLN A 36 7.11 18.95 -14.98
CA GLN A 36 8.19 17.97 -14.96
C GLN A 36 8.26 17.32 -13.58
N ALA A 37 8.02 16.00 -13.50
CA ALA A 37 8.26 15.22 -12.31
C ALA A 37 9.64 14.55 -12.41
N THR A 38 10.47 14.75 -11.38
CA THR A 38 11.86 14.23 -11.34
C THR A 38 12.16 13.67 -9.95
N GLU A 39 12.71 12.47 -9.87
CA GLU A 39 13.28 11.98 -8.60
C GLU A 39 14.53 12.75 -8.22
N ILE A 40 14.62 13.12 -6.96
CA ILE A 40 15.78 13.80 -6.37
C ILE A 40 16.18 13.11 -5.07
N THR A 41 17.43 13.29 -4.69
CA THR A 41 17.94 12.87 -3.37
C THR A 41 18.47 14.08 -2.64
N LEU A 42 17.97 14.32 -1.44
CA LEU A 42 18.41 15.32 -0.49
C LEU A 42 19.25 14.65 0.60
N THR A 43 19.89 15.45 1.44
CA THR A 43 20.60 14.92 2.60
C THR A 43 20.23 15.74 3.84
N THR A 44 19.84 15.09 4.91
CA THR A 44 19.61 15.75 6.20
C THR A 44 20.92 16.28 6.79
N SER A 45 20.85 17.16 7.77
CA SER A 45 22.04 17.64 8.53
C SER A 45 22.81 16.47 9.18
N GLY A 46 22.13 15.38 9.52
CA GLY A 46 22.73 14.14 10.04
C GLY A 46 23.28 13.20 8.97
N GLY A 47 23.32 13.59 7.68
CA GLY A 47 23.88 12.77 6.60
C GLY A 47 22.95 11.69 6.06
N VAL A 48 21.67 11.64 6.44
CA VAL A 48 20.71 10.65 5.96
C VAL A 48 20.16 11.07 4.59
N PRO A 49 20.24 10.21 3.54
CA PRO A 49 19.67 10.52 2.23
C PRO A 49 18.14 10.47 2.29
N ILE A 50 17.49 11.48 1.73
CA ILE A 50 16.04 11.63 1.60
C ILE A 50 15.67 11.57 0.13
N SER A 51 14.84 10.60 -0.24
CA SER A 51 14.28 10.49 -1.59
C SER A 51 13.04 11.37 -1.73
N GLY A 52 12.94 12.10 -2.83
CA GLY A 52 11.79 12.94 -3.12
C GLY A 52 11.43 12.94 -4.61
N ILE A 53 10.21 13.35 -4.92
CA ILE A 53 9.77 13.68 -6.29
C ILE A 53 9.52 15.19 -6.33
N LEU A 54 10.31 15.88 -7.14
CA LEU A 54 10.11 17.29 -7.44
C LEU A 54 9.21 17.42 -8.66
N GLN A 55 8.01 17.97 -8.47
CA GLN A 55 7.08 18.33 -9.54
C GLN A 55 7.19 19.84 -9.80
N ARG A 56 7.83 20.18 -10.91
CA ARG A 56 8.09 21.56 -11.31
C ARG A 56 7.23 21.93 -12.51
N PRO A 57 6.34 22.93 -12.44
CA PRO A 57 5.76 23.57 -13.62
C PRO A 57 6.87 24.13 -14.53
N LEU A 58 6.82 23.87 -15.82
CA LEU A 58 7.85 24.34 -16.75
C LEU A 58 7.95 25.88 -16.80
N ALA A 59 6.90 26.58 -16.41
CA ALA A 59 6.86 28.02 -16.28
C ALA A 59 7.55 28.58 -15.03
N ALA A 60 7.91 27.74 -14.06
CA ALA A 60 8.67 28.14 -12.88
C ALA A 60 10.12 28.47 -13.29
N THR A 61 10.45 29.77 -13.33
CA THR A 61 11.78 30.28 -13.67
C THR A 61 12.23 31.31 -12.66
N PRO A 62 13.50 31.67 -12.59
CA PRO A 62 13.96 32.77 -11.71
C PRO A 62 13.27 34.11 -11.99
N ALA A 63 12.78 34.32 -13.23
CA ALA A 63 12.03 35.52 -13.59
C ALA A 63 10.53 35.43 -13.21
N THR A 64 10.01 34.22 -13.05
CA THR A 64 8.63 33.93 -12.68
C THR A 64 8.59 32.87 -11.58
N PRO A 65 9.06 33.23 -10.35
CA PRO A 65 9.09 32.29 -9.25
C PRO A 65 7.66 31.95 -8.80
N LEU A 66 7.46 30.68 -8.45
CA LEU A 66 6.16 30.12 -8.01
C LEU A 66 6.23 29.66 -6.56
N PRO A 67 5.10 29.58 -5.82
CA PRO A 67 5.10 29.04 -4.47
C PRO A 67 5.59 27.58 -4.43
N GLY A 68 6.35 27.24 -3.38
CA GLY A 68 6.84 25.89 -3.10
C GLY A 68 6.02 25.20 -2.02
N VAL A 69 5.80 23.90 -2.15
CA VAL A 69 5.09 23.10 -1.14
C VAL A 69 5.82 21.77 -0.90
N VAL A 70 6.18 21.52 0.36
CA VAL A 70 6.65 20.19 0.79
C VAL A 70 5.46 19.34 1.19
N VAL A 71 5.41 18.09 0.72
CA VAL A 71 4.33 17.13 1.08
C VAL A 71 4.94 15.88 1.69
N ILE A 72 4.45 15.46 2.87
CA ILE A 72 5.00 14.37 3.67
C ILE A 72 3.91 13.34 3.98
N HIS A 73 4.22 12.06 3.75
CA HIS A 73 3.30 10.93 3.91
C HIS A 73 3.20 10.40 5.36
N GLY A 74 2.23 9.51 5.60
CA GLY A 74 2.01 8.81 6.87
C GLY A 74 2.93 7.61 7.10
N VAL A 75 2.81 6.99 8.29
CA VAL A 75 3.55 5.77 8.64
C VAL A 75 3.24 4.62 7.65
N ILE A 76 4.22 3.75 7.39
CA ILE A 76 4.13 2.64 6.41
C ILE A 76 3.79 3.06 4.97
N GLN A 77 3.67 4.33 4.71
CA GLN A 77 3.45 4.91 3.39
C GLN A 77 4.78 5.35 2.74
N SER A 78 4.67 6.13 1.69
CA SER A 78 5.78 6.72 0.94
C SER A 78 5.29 7.95 0.17
N LYS A 79 6.22 8.69 -0.45
CA LYS A 79 5.93 9.91 -1.21
C LYS A 79 4.81 9.74 -2.25
N GLU A 80 4.63 8.53 -2.80
CA GLU A 80 3.60 8.26 -3.80
C GLU A 80 2.18 8.24 -3.20
N TRP A 81 2.02 7.94 -1.90
CA TRP A 81 0.71 7.96 -1.25
C TRP A 81 0.09 9.35 -1.17
N VAL A 82 0.92 10.37 -1.21
CA VAL A 82 0.50 11.78 -1.19
C VAL A 82 0.61 12.47 -2.57
N MET A 83 0.83 11.68 -3.62
CA MET A 83 1.00 12.18 -4.99
C MET A 83 -0.22 12.93 -5.52
N ALA A 84 -1.44 12.62 -5.06
CA ALA A 84 -2.64 13.35 -5.46
C ALA A 84 -2.54 14.85 -5.11
N PHE A 85 -2.01 15.20 -3.92
CA PHE A 85 -1.73 16.59 -3.57
C PHE A 85 -0.68 17.20 -4.52
N GLY A 86 0.40 16.45 -4.79
CA GLY A 86 1.47 16.89 -5.69
C GLY A 86 0.95 17.21 -7.10
N ILE A 87 0.16 16.33 -7.68
CA ILE A 87 -0.44 16.50 -9.03
C ILE A 87 -1.34 17.74 -9.06
N GLU A 88 -2.24 17.87 -8.08
CA GLU A 88 -3.22 18.95 -8.08
C GLU A 88 -2.59 20.33 -7.81
N LEU A 89 -1.58 20.39 -6.97
CA LEU A 89 -0.85 21.61 -6.70
C LEU A 89 0.06 22.01 -7.87
N ALA A 90 0.84 21.06 -8.41
CA ALA A 90 1.79 21.38 -9.49
C ALA A 90 1.09 21.91 -10.75
N ARG A 91 -0.06 21.33 -11.15
CA ARG A 91 -0.84 21.82 -12.30
C ARG A 91 -1.43 23.22 -12.08
N ARG A 92 -1.49 23.68 -10.81
CA ARG A 92 -1.96 25.00 -10.41
C ARG A 92 -0.80 25.97 -10.14
N GLY A 93 0.40 25.67 -10.64
CA GLY A 93 1.54 26.55 -10.56
C GLY A 93 2.20 26.57 -9.18
N PHE A 94 2.32 25.42 -8.54
CA PHE A 94 3.17 25.22 -7.37
C PHE A 94 4.38 24.36 -7.72
N VAL A 95 5.54 24.65 -7.15
CA VAL A 95 6.69 23.75 -7.16
C VAL A 95 6.52 22.80 -5.98
N VAL A 96 6.24 21.52 -6.24
CA VAL A 96 5.90 20.56 -5.18
C VAL A 96 7.03 19.56 -4.98
N LEU A 97 7.42 19.35 -3.74
CA LEU A 97 8.38 18.33 -3.34
C LEU A 97 7.69 17.34 -2.39
N THR A 98 7.37 16.16 -2.91
CA THR A 98 6.92 15.03 -2.09
C THR A 98 8.14 14.23 -1.64
N ILE A 99 8.28 13.96 -0.33
CA ILE A 99 9.43 13.23 0.21
C ILE A 99 9.03 11.91 0.87
N ASP A 100 9.94 10.94 0.82
CA ASP A 100 9.93 9.81 1.74
C ASP A 100 10.56 10.25 3.06
N ALA A 101 9.84 10.13 4.17
CA ALA A 101 10.40 10.37 5.50
C ALA A 101 11.55 9.41 5.79
N VAL A 102 12.45 9.79 6.71
CA VAL A 102 13.55 8.93 7.16
C VAL A 102 13.04 7.53 7.52
N GLY A 103 13.73 6.50 7.09
CA GLY A 103 13.35 5.09 7.28
C GLY A 103 12.26 4.58 6.34
N HIS A 104 11.57 5.43 5.59
CA HIS A 104 10.47 5.06 4.70
C HIS A 104 10.87 5.11 3.22
N GLY A 105 10.06 4.51 2.39
CA GLY A 105 10.21 4.58 0.93
C GLY A 105 11.62 4.24 0.45
N ASN A 106 12.24 5.15 -0.31
CA ASN A 106 13.62 5.07 -0.79
C ASN A 106 14.61 5.88 0.05
N SER A 107 14.14 6.57 1.12
CA SER A 107 14.99 7.30 2.05
C SER A 107 15.86 6.37 2.89
N GLY A 108 16.96 6.90 3.38
CA GLY A 108 17.89 6.21 4.27
C GLY A 108 17.25 5.81 5.59
N PRO A 109 17.87 4.87 6.32
CA PRO A 109 17.36 4.40 7.60
C PRO A 109 17.37 5.49 8.66
N SER A 110 16.46 5.40 9.63
CA SER A 110 16.53 6.22 10.83
C SER A 110 17.71 5.75 11.68
N VAL A 111 18.61 6.67 12.02
CA VAL A 111 19.78 6.42 12.88
C VAL A 111 19.66 7.34 14.09
N GLY A 112 19.51 6.74 15.28
CA GLY A 112 19.40 7.52 16.53
C GLY A 112 18.16 8.40 16.60
N SER A 113 18.26 9.52 17.30
CA SER A 113 17.17 10.48 17.56
C SER A 113 17.03 11.54 16.46
N ASN A 114 17.12 11.18 15.19
CA ASN A 114 16.97 12.16 14.12
C ASN A 114 15.52 12.65 14.05
N THR A 115 15.25 13.81 14.62
CA THR A 115 13.91 14.38 14.80
C THR A 115 13.36 15.01 13.53
N ASP A 116 14.24 15.51 12.64
CA ASP A 116 13.89 16.21 11.39
C ASP A 116 13.11 15.34 10.39
N GLN A 117 13.29 14.02 10.41
CA GLN A 117 12.63 13.07 9.47
C GLN A 117 12.72 13.49 7.97
N GLY A 118 13.52 14.48 7.62
CA GLY A 118 13.73 15.03 6.27
C GLY A 118 12.94 16.31 5.96
N GLY A 119 12.10 16.79 6.86
CA GLY A 119 11.26 17.98 6.65
C GLY A 119 12.07 19.27 6.47
N ILE A 120 13.06 19.50 7.32
CA ILE A 120 13.95 20.70 7.24
C ILE A 120 14.76 20.65 5.93
N ALA A 121 15.36 19.49 5.61
CA ALA A 121 16.13 19.35 4.38
C ALA A 121 15.29 19.61 3.13
N ALA A 122 14.02 19.22 3.13
CA ALA A 122 13.09 19.46 2.03
C ALA A 122 12.72 20.96 1.91
N LEU A 123 12.44 21.63 3.03
CA LEU A 123 12.16 23.07 3.04
C LEU A 123 13.37 23.88 2.58
N ASP A 124 14.55 23.60 3.11
CA ASP A 124 15.78 24.31 2.76
C ASP A 124 16.14 24.12 1.29
N TYR A 125 15.90 22.90 0.76
CA TYR A 125 16.06 22.66 -0.67
C TYR A 125 15.13 23.54 -1.51
N LEU A 126 13.83 23.58 -1.22
CA LEU A 126 12.88 24.42 -1.97
C LEU A 126 13.22 25.90 -1.81
N ASN A 127 13.57 26.36 -0.61
CA ASN A 127 13.96 27.74 -0.33
C ASN A 127 15.21 28.16 -1.11
N GLY A 128 16.11 27.23 -1.37
CA GLY A 128 17.33 27.49 -2.18
C GLY A 128 17.10 27.59 -3.69
N LEU A 129 15.90 27.26 -4.18
CA LEU A 129 15.60 27.28 -5.61
C LEU A 129 15.18 28.68 -6.06
N ALA A 130 15.94 29.30 -6.98
CA ALA A 130 15.68 30.67 -7.47
C ALA A 130 14.31 30.87 -8.12
N TYR A 131 13.60 29.78 -8.45
CA TYR A 131 12.25 29.80 -9.02
C TYR A 131 11.14 29.45 -8.01
N VAL A 132 11.47 29.49 -6.70
CA VAL A 132 10.51 29.35 -5.60
C VAL A 132 10.38 30.68 -4.85
N SER A 133 9.14 31.07 -4.53
CA SER A 133 8.84 32.35 -3.89
C SER A 133 8.51 32.24 -2.40
N THR A 134 7.37 31.62 -2.09
CA THR A 134 6.85 31.40 -0.73
C THR A 134 6.76 29.91 -0.46
N LEU A 135 6.68 29.51 0.80
CA LEU A 135 6.68 28.09 1.17
C LEU A 135 5.45 27.68 1.96
N GLY A 136 4.96 26.49 1.65
CA GLY A 136 3.95 25.78 2.42
C GLY A 136 4.36 24.34 2.73
N MET A 137 3.68 23.74 3.69
CA MET A 137 3.82 22.33 4.03
C MET A 137 2.48 21.64 4.10
N VAL A 138 2.44 20.40 3.63
CA VAL A 138 1.32 19.46 3.80
C VAL A 138 1.87 18.19 4.44
N GLY A 139 1.28 17.74 5.53
CA GLY A 139 1.63 16.45 6.15
C GLY A 139 0.40 15.59 6.34
N HIS A 140 0.50 14.30 5.99
CA HIS A 140 -0.55 13.32 6.26
C HIS A 140 -0.15 12.41 7.42
N SER A 141 -1.00 12.26 8.45
CA SER A 141 -0.81 11.34 9.56
C SER A 141 0.54 11.58 10.29
N MET A 142 1.46 10.62 10.28
CA MET A 142 2.84 10.80 10.76
C MET A 142 3.50 12.04 10.11
N GLY A 143 3.25 12.27 8.82
CA GLY A 143 3.77 13.45 8.10
C GLY A 143 3.23 14.76 8.64
N ALA A 144 2.03 14.80 9.21
CA ALA A 144 1.50 15.97 9.91
C ALA A 144 2.32 16.27 11.17
N GLY A 145 2.65 15.22 11.94
CA GLY A 145 3.56 15.33 13.08
C GLY A 145 4.96 15.82 12.68
N ILE A 146 5.50 15.29 11.59
CA ILE A 146 6.80 15.74 11.02
C ILE A 146 6.73 17.20 10.59
N ALA A 147 5.65 17.65 9.92
CA ALA A 147 5.48 19.03 9.51
C ALA A 147 5.41 19.98 10.71
N ILE A 148 4.67 19.63 11.77
CA ILE A 148 4.60 20.38 13.02
C ILE A 148 6.00 20.51 13.64
N GLN A 149 6.74 19.41 13.75
CA GLN A 149 8.07 19.41 14.32
C GLN A 149 9.06 20.22 13.47
N THR A 150 9.00 20.04 12.14
CA THR A 150 9.82 20.83 11.21
C THR A 150 9.62 22.32 11.42
N LEU A 151 8.37 22.79 11.53
CA LEU A 151 8.09 24.21 11.75
C LEU A 151 8.55 24.72 13.11
N ASN A 152 8.59 23.88 14.13
CA ASN A 152 9.12 24.25 15.44
C ASN A 152 10.66 24.39 15.47
N GLU A 153 11.36 23.69 14.57
CA GLU A 153 12.82 23.59 14.57
C GLU A 153 13.48 24.41 13.44
N THR A 154 12.76 24.69 12.34
CA THR A 154 13.32 25.40 11.19
C THR A 154 13.39 26.93 11.40
N SER A 155 14.41 27.54 10.82
CA SER A 155 14.47 28.99 10.64
C SER A 155 13.91 29.48 9.29
N THR A 156 13.63 28.54 8.38
CA THR A 156 13.08 28.85 7.05
C THR A 156 11.60 29.27 7.18
N PRO A 157 11.21 30.46 6.67
CA PRO A 157 9.84 30.94 6.78
C PRO A 157 8.86 30.03 6.02
N VAL A 158 7.76 29.65 6.65
CA VAL A 158 6.67 28.87 6.05
C VAL A 158 5.37 29.64 6.22
N ASP A 159 4.69 29.95 5.12
CA ASP A 159 3.52 30.80 5.08
C ASP A 159 2.18 30.06 5.19
N SER A 160 2.20 28.75 5.04
CA SER A 160 0.97 27.91 5.16
C SER A 160 1.29 26.49 5.61
N LEU A 161 0.52 25.99 6.57
CA LEU A 161 0.59 24.61 7.08
C LEU A 161 -0.74 23.90 6.87
N VAL A 162 -0.71 22.72 6.24
CA VAL A 162 -1.88 21.84 6.12
C VAL A 162 -1.60 20.50 6.81
N LEU A 163 -2.48 20.11 7.71
CA LEU A 163 -2.43 18.85 8.45
C LEU A 163 -3.61 17.97 8.00
N VAL A 164 -3.29 16.88 7.34
CA VAL A 164 -4.29 15.91 6.86
C VAL A 164 -4.19 14.65 7.72
N GLY A 165 -5.30 14.17 8.29
CA GLY A 165 -5.29 13.02 9.20
C GLY A 165 -4.30 13.18 10.34
N GLY A 166 -4.14 14.40 10.82
CA GLY A 166 -3.16 14.75 11.83
C GLY A 166 -3.69 15.77 12.83
N GLY A 167 -3.31 15.58 14.08
CA GLY A 167 -3.75 16.42 15.20
C GLY A 167 -2.68 17.36 15.71
N SER A 168 -3.06 18.12 16.71
CA SER A 168 -2.34 19.27 17.23
C SER A 168 -1.59 19.01 18.54
N SER A 169 -1.52 17.78 19.05
CA SER A 169 -1.08 17.52 20.44
C SER A 169 0.24 18.20 20.82
N ASN A 170 1.18 18.27 19.87
CA ASN A 170 2.48 18.95 20.12
C ASN A 170 2.45 20.44 19.74
N MET A 171 1.46 20.88 18.99
CA MET A 171 1.33 22.28 18.53
C MET A 171 0.88 23.19 19.67
N ALA A 172 0.06 22.69 20.60
CA ALA A 172 -0.49 23.46 21.71
C ALA A 172 0.59 24.07 22.63
N THR A 173 1.81 23.55 22.62
CA THR A 173 2.91 24.01 23.48
C THR A 173 3.66 25.23 22.94
N TRP A 174 3.64 25.48 21.61
CA TRP A 174 4.40 26.55 20.97
C TRP A 174 3.60 27.36 19.95
N ALA A 175 2.51 26.82 19.41
CA ALA A 175 1.67 27.56 18.48
C ALA A 175 0.89 28.68 19.18
N ASN A 176 0.67 29.76 18.42
CA ASN A 176 -0.11 30.91 18.87
C ASN A 176 -0.93 31.51 17.71
N ALA A 177 -1.54 32.66 17.90
CA ALA A 177 -2.35 33.34 16.89
C ALA A 177 -1.59 33.63 15.56
N SER A 178 -0.27 33.70 15.58
CA SER A 178 0.54 34.09 14.43
C SER A 178 1.47 32.99 13.91
N VAL A 179 1.80 31.98 14.71
CA VAL A 179 2.75 30.91 14.41
C VAL A 179 2.14 29.56 14.76
N PRO A 180 2.16 28.58 13.86
CA PRO A 180 2.47 28.65 12.41
C PRO A 180 1.50 29.57 11.65
N ARG A 181 1.93 30.06 10.48
CA ARG A 181 1.07 30.88 9.62
C ARG A 181 0.05 30.00 8.90
N ASN A 182 -1.18 30.50 8.74
CA ASN A 182 -2.27 29.90 7.95
C ASN A 182 -2.39 28.38 8.12
N ILE A 183 -2.98 27.93 9.23
CA ILE A 183 -3.14 26.50 9.54
C ILE A 183 -4.47 25.98 9.02
N PHE A 184 -4.42 24.90 8.25
CA PHE A 184 -5.58 24.14 7.83
C PHE A 184 -5.50 22.70 8.33
N VAL A 185 -6.56 22.22 8.98
CA VAL A 185 -6.65 20.86 9.48
C VAL A 185 -7.77 20.13 8.73
N VAL A 186 -7.44 18.97 8.17
CA VAL A 186 -8.39 18.12 7.44
C VAL A 186 -8.32 16.74 8.08
N VAL A 187 -9.38 16.32 8.75
CA VAL A 187 -9.46 14.98 9.37
C VAL A 187 -10.76 14.33 8.95
N GLY A 188 -10.67 13.09 8.49
CA GLY A 188 -11.86 12.33 8.13
C GLY A 188 -12.84 12.20 9.30
N LEU A 189 -14.13 12.42 9.05
CA LEU A 189 -15.17 12.25 10.06
C LEU A 189 -15.16 10.82 10.64
N TYR A 190 -14.72 9.84 9.84
CA TYR A 190 -14.64 8.43 10.20
C TYR A 190 -13.21 7.95 10.40
N ASP A 191 -12.28 8.89 10.66
CA ASP A 191 -10.86 8.57 10.88
C ASP A 191 -10.70 7.71 12.13
N GLU A 192 -10.17 6.52 11.96
CA GLU A 192 -10.02 5.51 13.02
C GLU A 192 -8.96 5.87 14.06
N LEU A 193 -8.13 6.89 13.82
CA LEU A 193 -7.05 7.27 14.74
C LEU A 193 -7.41 8.40 15.68
N PHE A 194 -8.45 9.20 15.35
CA PHE A 194 -8.80 10.41 16.10
C PHE A 194 -10.19 10.33 16.73
N ASP A 195 -10.29 10.79 17.98
CA ASP A 195 -11.53 11.20 18.59
C ASP A 195 -11.82 12.64 18.17
N VAL A 196 -12.90 12.85 17.41
CA VAL A 196 -13.22 14.18 16.84
C VAL A 196 -13.46 15.22 17.92
N PRO A 197 -14.24 14.99 18.98
CA PRO A 197 -14.39 15.94 20.09
C PRO A 197 -13.07 16.32 20.75
N GLU A 198 -12.18 15.35 21.00
CA GLU A 198 -10.86 15.60 21.59
C GLU A 198 -9.99 16.43 20.64
N LEU A 199 -10.01 16.13 19.34
CA LEU A 199 -9.31 16.90 18.32
C LEU A 199 -9.77 18.36 18.32
N LEU A 200 -11.07 18.63 18.25
CA LEU A 200 -11.61 19.98 18.21
C LEU A 200 -11.27 20.79 19.46
N ASN A 201 -11.24 20.15 20.61
CA ASN A 201 -10.77 20.75 21.86
C ASN A 201 -9.27 21.07 21.81
N SER A 202 -8.45 20.16 21.32
CA SER A 202 -6.99 20.33 21.24
C SER A 202 -6.56 21.46 20.28
N LEU A 203 -7.38 21.75 19.28
CA LEU A 203 -7.15 22.84 18.32
C LEU A 203 -7.50 24.21 18.88
N ALA A 204 -8.16 24.33 20.02
CA ALA A 204 -8.58 25.63 20.57
C ALA A 204 -7.39 26.60 20.78
N THR A 205 -6.31 26.14 21.42
CA THR A 205 -5.11 26.98 21.64
C THR A 205 -4.45 27.41 20.33
N PRO A 206 -4.10 26.51 19.39
CA PRO A 206 -3.54 26.88 18.09
C PRO A 206 -4.46 27.82 17.27
N PHE A 207 -5.77 27.75 17.48
CA PHE A 207 -6.76 28.58 16.77
C PHE A 207 -7.09 29.88 17.52
N ASN A 208 -6.43 30.12 18.64
CA ASN A 208 -6.64 31.29 19.49
C ASN A 208 -8.11 31.47 19.92
N THR A 209 -8.73 30.38 20.37
CA THR A 209 -10.10 30.37 20.92
C THR A 209 -10.12 29.68 22.28
N THR A 210 -11.15 29.95 23.10
CA THR A 210 -11.36 29.34 24.41
C THR A 210 -12.41 28.23 24.39
N THR A 211 -13.08 28.05 23.28
CA THR A 211 -14.11 27.03 23.06
C THR A 211 -13.64 25.99 22.04
N PRO A 212 -14.23 24.79 22.00
CA PRO A 212 -13.94 23.83 20.93
C PRO A 212 -14.09 24.48 19.55
N VAL A 213 -13.16 24.16 18.65
CA VAL A 213 -13.17 24.70 17.28
C VAL A 213 -14.39 24.19 16.53
N ILE A 214 -15.05 25.07 15.78
CA ILE A 214 -16.21 24.72 14.95
C ILE A 214 -15.74 24.33 13.56
N PRO A 215 -16.00 23.11 13.07
CA PRO A 215 -15.62 22.70 11.73
C PRO A 215 -16.24 23.59 10.65
N GLY A 216 -15.45 23.94 9.61
CA GLY A 216 -15.85 24.82 8.52
C GLY A 216 -15.80 26.32 8.83
N GLN A 217 -15.57 26.71 10.10
CA GLN A 217 -15.42 28.12 10.47
C GLN A 217 -13.99 28.60 10.23
N LEU A 218 -13.86 29.74 9.55
CA LEU A 218 -12.58 30.44 9.41
C LEU A 218 -12.33 31.33 10.64
N TYR A 219 -11.20 31.12 11.30
CA TYR A 219 -10.68 31.96 12.37
C TYR A 219 -9.50 32.76 11.82
N GLY A 220 -9.33 34.01 12.26
CA GLY A 220 -8.24 34.89 11.80
C GLY A 220 -8.37 35.34 10.35
N ASN A 221 -7.24 35.60 9.69
CA ASN A 221 -7.20 36.23 8.37
C ASN A 221 -5.97 35.80 7.56
N PHE A 222 -6.15 35.49 6.28
CA PHE A 222 -5.06 35.08 5.36
C PHE A 222 -4.00 36.20 5.18
N ALA A 223 -4.41 37.45 5.03
CA ALA A 223 -3.51 38.56 4.79
C ALA A 223 -2.51 38.79 5.94
N THR A 224 -2.91 38.50 7.16
CA THR A 224 -2.04 38.61 8.35
C THR A 224 -1.33 37.30 8.67
N GLY A 225 -1.62 36.19 7.95
CA GLY A 225 -1.07 34.87 8.23
C GLY A 225 -1.70 34.18 9.44
N THR A 226 -2.82 34.68 9.92
CA THR A 226 -3.52 34.13 11.12
C THR A 226 -4.70 33.25 10.80
N ALA A 227 -4.95 32.93 9.52
CA ALA A 227 -6.07 32.09 9.12
C ALA A 227 -5.97 30.69 9.72
N ARG A 228 -7.07 30.18 10.27
CA ARG A 228 -7.20 28.86 10.89
C ARG A 228 -8.54 28.25 10.50
N MET A 229 -8.56 26.99 10.08
CA MET A 229 -9.80 26.26 9.83
C MET A 229 -9.58 24.76 10.00
N VAL A 230 -10.61 24.07 10.44
CA VAL A 230 -10.68 22.59 10.41
C VAL A 230 -11.90 22.17 9.60
N ILE A 231 -11.78 21.11 8.82
CA ILE A 231 -12.90 20.45 8.17
C ILE A 231 -12.89 18.95 8.47
N LEU A 232 -14.08 18.33 8.41
CA LEU A 232 -14.31 16.91 8.68
C LEU A 232 -14.99 16.24 7.47
N PRO A 233 -14.26 15.94 6.39
CA PRO A 233 -14.80 15.22 5.24
C PRO A 233 -15.31 13.83 5.63
N PRO A 234 -16.36 13.28 4.95
CA PRO A 234 -16.91 11.96 5.26
C PRO A 234 -16.04 10.82 4.71
N THR A 235 -14.80 10.74 5.16
CA THR A 235 -13.81 9.75 4.78
C THR A 235 -13.12 9.15 6.01
N ASN A 236 -12.33 8.09 5.82
CA ASN A 236 -11.52 7.47 6.87
C ASN A 236 -10.03 7.81 6.69
N HIS A 237 -9.21 7.46 7.68
CA HIS A 237 -7.79 7.84 7.73
C HIS A 237 -6.99 7.47 6.47
N LEU A 238 -7.16 6.25 5.95
CA LEU A 238 -6.37 5.76 4.81
C LEU A 238 -6.73 6.50 3.51
N PHE A 239 -8.01 6.82 3.32
CA PHE A 239 -8.51 7.41 2.07
C PHE A 239 -8.40 8.94 2.02
N GLU A 240 -8.04 9.62 3.09
CA GLU A 240 -7.81 11.09 3.09
C GLU A 240 -6.84 11.55 2.00
N THR A 241 -5.85 10.73 1.68
CA THR A 241 -4.82 11.05 0.65
C THR A 241 -5.33 10.96 -0.78
N ILE A 242 -6.54 10.40 -0.99
CA ILE A 242 -7.20 10.27 -2.30
C ILE A 242 -8.67 10.70 -2.27
N ASP A 243 -9.17 11.21 -1.16
CA ASP A 243 -10.53 11.74 -1.07
C ASP A 243 -10.64 13.07 -1.83
N PRO A 244 -11.63 13.22 -2.74
CA PRO A 244 -11.77 14.44 -3.53
C PRO A 244 -11.99 15.69 -2.69
N THR A 245 -12.67 15.58 -1.55
CA THR A 245 -12.92 16.73 -0.65
C THR A 245 -11.64 17.14 0.07
N CYS A 246 -10.87 16.17 0.59
CA CYS A 246 -9.58 16.44 1.22
C CYS A 246 -8.60 17.12 0.25
N ILE A 247 -8.49 16.58 -0.98
CA ILE A 247 -7.58 17.10 -2.00
C ILE A 247 -8.01 18.49 -2.47
N SER A 248 -9.31 18.70 -2.78
CA SER A 248 -9.80 19.99 -3.26
C SER A 248 -9.71 21.08 -2.19
N ALA A 249 -10.07 20.79 -0.94
CA ALA A 249 -10.01 21.75 0.16
C ALA A 249 -8.56 22.15 0.50
N THR A 250 -7.63 21.17 0.54
CA THR A 250 -6.20 21.44 0.71
C THR A 250 -5.66 22.33 -0.41
N THR A 251 -6.04 22.02 -1.64
CA THR A 251 -5.64 22.79 -2.83
C THR A 251 -6.17 24.22 -2.76
N GLU A 252 -7.46 24.41 -2.45
CA GLU A 252 -8.08 25.74 -2.29
C GLU A 252 -7.42 26.57 -1.20
N TRP A 253 -7.15 25.93 -0.04
CA TRP A 253 -6.45 26.59 1.06
C TRP A 253 -5.08 27.12 0.67
N LEU A 254 -4.27 26.28 -0.01
CA LEU A 254 -2.92 26.67 -0.43
C LEU A 254 -2.95 27.72 -1.56
N MET A 255 -3.90 27.64 -2.48
CA MET A 255 -4.11 28.69 -3.49
C MET A 255 -4.43 30.04 -2.83
N THR A 256 -5.31 30.03 -1.83
CA THR A 256 -5.72 31.25 -1.12
C THR A 256 -4.59 31.80 -0.24
N SER A 257 -3.92 30.93 0.52
CA SER A 257 -2.90 31.36 1.51
C SER A 257 -1.55 31.75 0.91
N LEU A 258 -1.14 31.11 -0.22
CA LEU A 258 0.18 31.34 -0.82
C LEU A 258 0.14 32.20 -2.08
N LYS A 259 -0.98 32.25 -2.81
CA LYS A 259 -1.13 33.09 -4.02
C LYS A 259 -2.03 34.28 -3.78
N GLY A 260 -3.08 34.11 -2.96
CA GLY A 260 -4.02 35.16 -2.61
C GLY A 260 -5.00 35.53 -3.72
N THR A 261 -4.52 35.82 -4.92
CA THR A 261 -5.35 36.23 -6.08
C THR A 261 -5.20 35.24 -7.23
N PRO A 262 -6.25 35.09 -8.06
CA PRO A 262 -6.17 34.27 -9.28
C PRO A 262 -5.04 34.73 -10.21
N ASP A 263 -4.25 33.76 -10.67
CA ASP A 263 -3.19 33.92 -11.67
C ASP A 263 -3.48 33.09 -12.94
N ALA A 264 -2.54 33.07 -13.87
CA ALA A 264 -2.67 32.30 -15.12
C ALA A 264 -2.79 30.77 -14.92
N TYR A 265 -2.47 30.27 -13.73
CA TYR A 265 -2.55 28.85 -13.34
C TYR A 265 -3.75 28.56 -12.44
N TRP A 266 -4.67 29.53 -12.27
CA TRP A 266 -5.83 29.36 -11.43
C TRP A 266 -6.83 28.38 -12.06
N ILE A 267 -6.86 27.17 -11.54
CA ILE A 267 -7.83 26.12 -11.92
C ILE A 267 -8.71 25.87 -10.69
N PRO A 268 -10.06 25.85 -10.82
CA PRO A 268 -10.94 25.52 -9.70
C PRO A 268 -10.47 24.28 -8.95
N SER A 269 -10.42 24.33 -7.62
CA SER A 269 -9.90 23.25 -6.77
C SER A 269 -10.67 21.94 -6.94
N THR A 270 -11.95 22.03 -7.31
CA THR A 270 -12.83 20.88 -7.56
C THR A 270 -12.62 20.19 -8.91
N LEU A 271 -11.91 20.82 -9.86
CA LEU A 271 -11.57 20.21 -11.13
C LEU A 271 -10.30 19.35 -10.98
N LEU A 272 -10.46 18.10 -10.63
CA LEU A 272 -9.38 17.18 -10.26
C LEU A 272 -8.88 16.33 -11.44
N LEU A 273 -7.58 16.17 -11.55
CA LEU A 273 -6.87 15.36 -12.55
C LEU A 273 -6.30 14.05 -11.96
N TYR A 274 -5.93 14.05 -10.66
CA TYR A 274 -5.33 12.88 -10.02
C TYR A 274 -6.16 11.59 -10.17
N PRO A 275 -7.52 11.59 -10.33
CA PRO A 275 -8.26 10.35 -10.57
C PRO A 275 -7.81 9.61 -11.84
N MET A 276 -7.27 10.33 -12.85
CA MET A 276 -6.67 9.69 -14.03
C MET A 276 -5.36 8.97 -13.68
N TRP A 277 -4.56 9.54 -12.77
CA TRP A 277 -3.37 8.88 -12.22
C TRP A 277 -3.74 7.60 -11.48
N VAL A 278 -4.78 7.65 -10.64
CA VAL A 278 -5.33 6.47 -9.93
C VAL A 278 -5.81 5.41 -10.94
N ALA A 279 -6.61 5.79 -11.93
CA ALA A 279 -7.11 4.86 -12.95
C ALA A 279 -5.96 4.22 -13.74
N GLY A 280 -4.97 5.01 -14.14
CA GLY A 280 -3.78 4.51 -14.84
C GLY A 280 -3.00 3.49 -14.01
N GLY A 281 -2.79 3.77 -12.73
CA GLY A 281 -2.14 2.85 -11.79
C GLY A 281 -2.91 1.53 -11.65
N LEU A 282 -4.22 1.57 -11.46
CA LEU A 282 -5.07 0.37 -11.36
C LEU A 282 -5.05 -0.47 -12.65
N ILE A 283 -5.14 0.17 -13.82
CA ILE A 283 -5.06 -0.52 -15.12
C ILE A 283 -3.68 -1.21 -15.28
N SER A 284 -2.60 -0.52 -14.92
CA SER A 284 -1.25 -1.10 -14.96
C SER A 284 -1.11 -2.29 -14.01
N CYS A 285 -1.59 -2.18 -12.78
CA CYS A 285 -1.56 -3.27 -11.80
C CYS A 285 -2.36 -4.49 -12.27
N LEU A 286 -3.54 -4.28 -12.85
CA LEU A 286 -4.33 -5.37 -13.43
C LEU A 286 -3.58 -6.03 -14.59
N GLY A 287 -2.98 -5.23 -15.48
CA GLY A 287 -2.13 -5.74 -16.55
C GLY A 287 -0.93 -6.55 -16.03
N ALA A 288 -0.28 -6.11 -14.95
CA ALA A 288 0.82 -6.81 -14.30
C ALA A 288 0.40 -8.19 -13.77
N VAL A 289 -0.74 -8.27 -13.09
CA VAL A 289 -1.30 -9.54 -12.59
C VAL A 289 -1.62 -10.48 -13.76
N LEU A 290 -2.35 -10.00 -14.77
CA LEU A 290 -2.75 -10.81 -15.92
C LEU A 290 -1.55 -11.25 -16.77
N SER A 291 -0.56 -10.39 -16.98
CA SER A 291 0.65 -10.74 -17.74
C SER A 291 1.45 -11.85 -17.05
N THR A 292 1.54 -11.85 -15.73
CA THR A 292 2.23 -12.90 -14.97
C THR A 292 1.48 -14.23 -15.06
N LEU A 293 0.14 -14.24 -14.97
CA LEU A 293 -0.68 -15.44 -15.15
C LEU A 293 -0.51 -16.02 -16.57
N ALA A 294 -0.50 -15.15 -17.58
CA ALA A 294 -0.28 -15.54 -18.97
C ALA A 294 1.15 -16.05 -19.20
N LEU A 295 2.15 -15.41 -18.57
CA LEU A 295 3.55 -15.85 -18.61
C LEU A 295 3.70 -17.27 -18.08
N PHE A 296 3.16 -17.59 -16.91
CA PHE A 296 3.17 -18.96 -16.38
C PHE A 296 2.50 -19.95 -17.34
N THR A 297 1.37 -19.54 -17.95
CA THR A 297 0.65 -20.37 -18.92
C THR A 297 1.47 -20.64 -20.19
N ILE A 298 2.31 -19.70 -20.60
CA ILE A 298 3.23 -19.86 -21.73
C ILE A 298 4.41 -20.75 -21.35
N LEU A 299 5.07 -20.42 -20.22
CA LEU A 299 6.28 -21.11 -19.78
C LEU A 299 6.07 -22.61 -19.55
N ILE A 300 4.93 -23.00 -19.00
CA ILE A 300 4.62 -24.41 -18.73
C ILE A 300 4.51 -25.26 -20.01
N GLN A 301 4.45 -24.66 -21.19
CA GLN A 301 4.45 -25.40 -22.48
C GLN A 301 5.85 -25.90 -22.86
N PHE A 302 6.91 -25.31 -22.32
CA PHE A 302 8.30 -25.70 -22.62
C PHE A 302 8.65 -26.99 -21.87
N LYS A 303 9.42 -27.88 -22.53
CA LYS A 303 9.80 -29.20 -22.01
C LYS A 303 10.33 -29.17 -20.56
N PRO A 304 11.24 -28.26 -20.15
CA PRO A 304 11.76 -28.24 -18.78
C PRO A 304 10.64 -28.04 -17.74
N PHE A 305 9.74 -27.08 -17.99
CA PHE A 305 8.70 -26.68 -17.05
C PHE A 305 7.47 -27.58 -17.08
N ARG A 306 7.21 -28.27 -18.21
CA ARG A 306 6.08 -29.21 -18.34
C ARG A 306 6.13 -30.33 -17.31
N ARG A 307 7.33 -30.68 -16.83
CA ARG A 307 7.54 -31.73 -15.82
C ARG A 307 6.89 -31.46 -14.47
N ILE A 308 6.47 -30.20 -14.19
CA ILE A 308 5.69 -29.87 -12.98
C ILE A 308 4.23 -30.31 -13.07
N GLN A 309 3.73 -30.63 -14.26
CA GLN A 309 2.35 -31.08 -14.47
C GLN A 309 2.17 -32.49 -13.94
N HIS A 310 1.13 -32.68 -13.14
CA HIS A 310 0.75 -33.95 -12.55
C HIS A 310 -0.69 -34.29 -12.93
N SER A 311 -1.07 -35.54 -12.71
CA SER A 311 -2.46 -35.98 -12.86
C SER A 311 -3.38 -35.20 -11.91
N PRO A 312 -4.60 -34.83 -12.34
CA PRO A 312 -5.58 -34.19 -11.47
C PRO A 312 -5.87 -35.05 -10.26
N ASN A 313 -6.03 -34.42 -9.11
CA ASN A 313 -6.53 -35.13 -7.95
C ASN A 313 -8.06 -35.23 -8.05
N SER A 314 -8.60 -36.43 -7.98
CA SER A 314 -10.03 -36.72 -8.14
C SER A 314 -10.84 -36.59 -6.85
N ARG A 315 -10.17 -36.47 -5.69
CA ARG A 315 -10.85 -36.40 -4.39
C ARG A 315 -11.16 -34.96 -4.01
N TYR A 316 -12.38 -34.75 -3.51
CA TYR A 316 -12.91 -33.47 -3.08
C TYR A 316 -13.52 -33.61 -1.70
N PHE A 317 -13.04 -32.84 -0.70
CA PHE A 317 -13.41 -33.01 0.71
C PHE A 317 -14.44 -32.01 1.19
N ALA A 318 -14.56 -30.88 0.52
CA ALA A 318 -15.42 -29.78 0.95
C ALA A 318 -16.89 -30.04 0.57
N LYS A 319 -17.68 -30.58 1.53
CA LYS A 319 -19.14 -30.43 1.54
C LYS A 319 -19.47 -29.03 2.08
N THR A 320 -20.61 -28.45 1.66
CA THR A 320 -20.93 -27.03 1.91
C THR A 320 -20.81 -26.58 3.37
N PRO A 321 -21.31 -27.29 4.40
CA PRO A 321 -21.16 -26.85 5.79
C PRO A 321 -19.70 -26.88 6.27
N LEU A 322 -18.96 -27.94 5.91
CA LEU A 322 -17.54 -28.06 6.25
C LEU A 322 -16.69 -27.00 5.54
N TYR A 323 -17.02 -26.70 4.30
CA TYR A 323 -16.35 -25.65 3.53
C TYR A 323 -16.45 -24.29 4.21
N LEU A 324 -17.66 -23.91 4.65
CA LEU A 324 -17.87 -22.64 5.35
C LEU A 324 -17.14 -22.62 6.71
N ALA A 325 -17.29 -23.67 7.51
CA ALA A 325 -16.63 -23.76 8.82
C ALA A 325 -15.10 -23.68 8.70
N MET A 326 -14.52 -24.40 7.75
CA MET A 326 -13.09 -24.41 7.51
C MET A 326 -12.59 -23.08 6.93
N GLY A 327 -13.39 -22.43 6.09
CA GLY A 327 -13.09 -21.11 5.55
C GLY A 327 -13.12 -20.03 6.61
N LEU A 328 -14.16 -20.02 7.46
CA LEU A 328 -14.27 -19.10 8.59
C LEU A 328 -13.10 -19.29 9.57
N LEU A 329 -12.78 -20.54 9.92
CA LEU A 329 -11.64 -20.84 10.78
C LEU A 329 -10.33 -20.31 10.17
N TYR A 330 -10.11 -20.52 8.87
CA TYR A 330 -8.93 -20.01 8.19
C TYR A 330 -8.87 -18.46 8.20
N GLY A 331 -9.99 -17.80 7.97
CA GLY A 331 -10.10 -16.34 8.06
C GLY A 331 -9.82 -15.79 9.46
N VAL A 332 -10.36 -16.43 10.50
CA VAL A 332 -10.07 -16.10 11.92
C VAL A 332 -8.60 -16.26 12.22
N LEU A 333 -7.97 -17.35 11.77
CA LEU A 333 -6.54 -17.58 12.00
C LEU A 333 -5.67 -16.55 11.28
N GLY A 334 -6.05 -16.15 10.06
CA GLY A 334 -5.37 -15.08 9.33
C GLY A 334 -5.46 -13.75 10.06
N LEU A 335 -6.62 -13.45 10.63
CA LEU A 335 -6.84 -12.27 11.46
C LEU A 335 -6.03 -12.33 12.76
N LEU A 336 -6.08 -13.45 13.49
CA LEU A 336 -5.29 -13.64 14.71
C LEU A 336 -3.79 -13.56 14.43
N ALA A 337 -3.32 -14.06 13.30
CA ALA A 337 -1.93 -13.92 12.90
C ALA A 337 -1.54 -12.45 12.67
N LEU A 338 -2.43 -11.66 12.09
CA LEU A 338 -2.23 -10.22 11.92
C LEU A 338 -2.22 -9.52 13.30
N PHE A 339 -3.14 -9.87 14.20
CA PHE A 339 -3.20 -9.33 15.56
C PHE A 339 -2.14 -9.89 16.52
N ALA A 340 -1.51 -11.03 16.21
CA ALA A 340 -0.39 -11.54 17.02
C ALA A 340 0.81 -10.58 17.03
N MET A 341 0.90 -9.69 16.07
CA MET A 341 1.84 -8.57 16.08
C MET A 341 1.64 -7.64 17.31
N LEU A 342 0.42 -7.57 17.89
CA LEU A 342 0.13 -6.84 19.13
C LEU A 342 0.77 -7.46 20.36
N LEU A 343 0.87 -8.78 20.38
CA LEU A 343 1.38 -9.55 21.52
C LEU A 343 2.92 -9.61 21.52
N VAL A 344 3.53 -9.34 20.37
CA VAL A 344 4.99 -9.33 20.19
C VAL A 344 5.51 -7.90 20.34
N ASN A 345 5.21 -7.27 21.47
CA ASN A 345 5.86 -6.03 21.90
C ASN A 345 7.30 -6.36 22.35
N LEU A 346 8.06 -7.00 21.46
CA LEU A 346 9.44 -7.33 21.71
C LEU A 346 10.28 -6.07 21.49
N PRO A 347 11.15 -5.72 22.44
CA PRO A 347 12.14 -4.68 22.26
C PRO A 347 13.21 -5.15 21.26
N PHE A 348 12.82 -5.31 20.00
CA PHE A 348 13.79 -5.62 18.95
C PHE A 348 14.44 -4.33 18.48
N THR A 349 15.69 -4.19 18.81
CA THR A 349 16.66 -3.29 18.19
C THR A 349 16.99 -3.71 16.75
N TYR A 350 16.03 -4.28 16.02
CA TYR A 350 16.27 -4.78 14.66
C TYR A 350 15.85 -3.75 13.61
N PRO A 351 16.55 -3.67 12.45
CA PRO A 351 16.36 -2.60 11.47
C PRO A 351 14.93 -2.40 10.94
N GLN A 352 14.01 -3.34 11.15
CA GLN A 352 12.59 -3.16 10.82
C GLN A 352 11.71 -3.50 12.03
N SER A 353 11.71 -2.63 13.02
CA SER A 353 11.02 -2.85 14.30
C SER A 353 9.51 -3.10 14.19
N LEU A 354 8.83 -2.56 13.16
CA LEU A 354 7.44 -2.88 12.85
C LEU A 354 7.29 -4.11 11.95
N GLY A 355 8.32 -4.44 11.17
CA GLY A 355 8.23 -5.47 10.15
C GLY A 355 8.40 -6.88 10.65
N LEU A 356 9.37 -7.08 11.51
CA LEU A 356 9.64 -8.41 12.05
C LEU A 356 8.46 -8.94 12.88
N PRO A 357 7.79 -8.15 13.76
CA PRO A 357 6.57 -8.58 14.44
C PRO A 357 5.44 -8.99 13.50
N VAL A 358 5.20 -8.25 12.39
CA VAL A 358 4.19 -8.63 11.39
C VAL A 358 4.52 -9.97 10.74
N VAL A 359 5.75 -10.14 10.28
CA VAL A 359 6.19 -11.37 9.62
C VAL A 359 6.20 -12.56 10.59
N LEU A 360 6.65 -12.37 11.84
CA LEU A 360 6.58 -13.40 12.88
C LEU A 360 5.14 -13.73 13.27
N GLY A 361 4.25 -12.73 13.35
CA GLY A 361 2.83 -12.94 13.57
C GLY A 361 2.21 -13.82 12.48
N LEU A 362 2.48 -13.50 11.22
CA LEU A 362 2.05 -14.32 10.08
C LEU A 362 2.64 -15.74 10.14
N PHE A 363 3.91 -15.88 10.49
CA PHE A 363 4.57 -17.17 10.64
C PHE A 363 3.95 -18.01 11.76
N LEU A 364 3.75 -17.42 12.95
CA LEU A 364 3.12 -18.10 14.10
C LEU A 364 1.67 -18.48 13.80
N GLY A 365 0.90 -17.58 13.16
CA GLY A 365 -0.45 -17.87 12.69
C GLY A 365 -0.48 -19.01 11.67
N GLY A 366 0.51 -19.05 10.78
CA GLY A 366 0.73 -20.17 9.87
C GLY A 366 1.00 -21.49 10.59
N LEU A 367 1.85 -21.48 11.63
CA LEU A 367 2.11 -22.67 12.45
C LEU A 367 0.83 -23.17 13.16
N VAL A 368 0.05 -22.26 13.75
CA VAL A 368 -1.25 -22.61 14.36
C VAL A 368 -2.20 -23.19 13.33
N ALA A 369 -2.30 -22.58 12.14
CA ALA A 369 -3.09 -23.11 11.03
C ALA A 369 -2.63 -24.52 10.60
N PHE A 370 -1.32 -24.77 10.59
CA PHE A 370 -0.76 -26.10 10.28
C PHE A 370 -1.11 -27.15 11.34
N LEU A 371 -0.96 -26.80 12.63
CA LEU A 371 -1.35 -27.69 13.73
C LEU A 371 -2.84 -28.03 13.67
N LEU A 372 -3.70 -27.05 13.41
CA LEU A 372 -5.13 -27.28 13.22
C LEU A 372 -5.42 -28.16 12.01
N LEU A 373 -4.71 -27.97 10.90
CA LEU A 373 -4.82 -28.83 9.73
C LEU A 373 -4.46 -30.28 10.06
N ILE A 374 -3.42 -30.51 10.87
CA ILE A 374 -3.04 -31.83 11.37
C ILE A 374 -4.14 -32.40 12.28
N CYS A 375 -4.64 -31.62 13.23
CA CYS A 375 -5.74 -32.04 14.11
C CYS A 375 -6.99 -32.43 13.33
N ILE A 376 -7.40 -31.60 12.38
CA ILE A 376 -8.55 -31.88 11.49
C ILE A 376 -8.30 -33.18 10.71
N LYS A 377 -7.11 -33.35 10.15
CA LYS A 377 -6.74 -34.57 9.45
C LYS A 377 -6.81 -35.80 10.37
N PHE A 378 -6.32 -35.69 11.62
CA PHE A 378 -6.38 -36.76 12.62
C PHE A 378 -7.84 -37.12 12.97
N PHE A 379 -8.72 -36.14 13.20
CA PHE A 379 -10.14 -36.38 13.45
C PHE A 379 -10.84 -37.02 12.24
N LEU A 380 -10.46 -36.59 11.02
CA LEU A 380 -11.01 -37.18 9.79
C LEU A 380 -10.50 -38.60 9.52
N GLN A 381 -9.34 -38.99 10.09
CA GLN A 381 -8.82 -40.37 9.98
C GLN A 381 -9.71 -41.43 10.65
N ARG A 382 -10.62 -41.02 11.55
CA ARG A 382 -11.64 -41.89 12.14
C ARG A 382 -12.77 -42.24 11.19
N LYS A 383 -12.81 -41.66 9.97
CA LYS A 383 -13.77 -41.99 8.91
C LYS A 383 -13.20 -43.09 8.03
N GLU A 384 -14.10 -43.83 7.35
CA GLU A 384 -13.74 -44.98 6.48
C GLU A 384 -12.75 -44.61 5.36
N ASP A 385 -12.67 -43.33 4.95
CA ASP A 385 -11.81 -42.88 3.85
C ASP A 385 -11.17 -41.49 4.14
N PRO A 386 -10.14 -41.44 4.99
CA PRO A 386 -9.52 -40.18 5.40
C PRO A 386 -8.67 -39.57 4.27
N PRO A 387 -8.54 -38.21 4.20
CA PRO A 387 -7.68 -37.57 3.23
C PRO A 387 -6.20 -37.83 3.50
N SER A 388 -5.49 -38.30 2.48
CA SER A 388 -4.04 -38.41 2.53
C SER A 388 -3.37 -37.05 2.18
N TRP A 389 -2.10 -36.90 2.54
CA TRP A 389 -1.31 -35.71 2.10
C TRP A 389 -1.26 -35.59 0.57
N ASN A 390 -1.33 -36.71 -0.13
CA ASN A 390 -1.40 -36.74 -1.59
C ASN A 390 -2.73 -36.16 -2.11
N ASP A 391 -3.83 -36.44 -1.42
CA ASP A 391 -5.15 -35.90 -1.79
C ASP A 391 -5.22 -34.38 -1.61
N LEU A 392 -4.46 -33.85 -0.65
CA LEU A 392 -4.31 -32.41 -0.45
C LEU A 392 -3.37 -31.75 -1.47
N GLY A 393 -2.76 -32.54 -2.38
CA GLY A 393 -1.89 -32.00 -3.42
C GLY A 393 -0.45 -31.73 -2.99
N GLY A 394 -0.08 -32.11 -1.74
CA GLY A 394 1.23 -31.76 -1.17
C GLY A 394 2.38 -32.66 -1.62
N PHE A 395 2.27 -33.98 -1.47
CA PHE A 395 3.44 -34.85 -1.52
C PHE A 395 3.33 -36.04 -2.47
N ASN A 396 2.58 -35.93 -3.56
CA ASN A 396 2.40 -37.05 -4.52
C ASN A 396 3.71 -37.61 -5.13
N GLY A 397 4.77 -36.83 -5.12
CA GLY A 397 6.08 -37.24 -5.64
C GLY A 397 6.72 -38.41 -4.87
N LEU A 398 6.42 -38.58 -3.58
CA LEU A 398 7.05 -39.59 -2.75
C LEU A 398 6.52 -41.03 -3.05
N LYS A 399 5.24 -41.17 -3.49
CA LYS A 399 4.68 -42.49 -3.81
C LYS A 399 5.03 -42.97 -5.23
N ASN A 400 5.05 -42.09 -6.24
CA ASN A 400 5.10 -42.50 -7.65
C ASN A 400 6.41 -42.14 -8.37
N GLY A 401 7.37 -41.48 -7.73
CA GLY A 401 8.64 -41.03 -8.34
C GLY A 401 9.75 -40.78 -7.33
N GLY A 402 9.50 -41.05 -6.05
CA GLY A 402 10.44 -40.84 -4.98
C GLY A 402 10.83 -39.39 -4.75
N ILE A 403 11.84 -39.18 -3.91
CA ILE A 403 12.33 -37.85 -3.52
C ILE A 403 12.82 -37.01 -4.72
N LYS A 404 13.34 -37.67 -5.77
CA LYS A 404 13.81 -37.00 -7.00
C LYS A 404 12.68 -36.26 -7.72
N SER A 405 11.48 -36.85 -7.81
CA SER A 405 10.31 -36.21 -8.42
C SER A 405 9.81 -35.04 -7.59
N LEU A 406 9.86 -35.14 -6.27
CA LEU A 406 9.49 -34.04 -5.37
C LEU A 406 10.48 -32.87 -5.52
N ILE A 407 11.79 -33.13 -5.43
CA ILE A 407 12.83 -32.11 -5.62
C ILE A 407 12.67 -31.41 -6.97
N MET A 408 12.47 -32.17 -8.05
CA MET A 408 12.24 -31.62 -9.39
C MET A 408 11.01 -30.70 -9.43
N THR A 409 9.89 -31.12 -8.83
CA THR A 409 8.64 -30.33 -8.78
C THR A 409 8.85 -29.04 -8.00
N LEU A 410 9.51 -29.10 -6.84
CA LEU A 410 9.84 -27.93 -6.01
C LEU A 410 10.81 -26.99 -6.74
N SER A 411 11.85 -27.53 -7.38
CA SER A 411 12.83 -26.72 -8.13
C SER A 411 12.18 -25.99 -9.31
N ILE A 412 11.31 -26.66 -10.06
CA ILE A 412 10.58 -26.03 -11.17
C ILE A 412 9.59 -24.99 -10.64
N GLY A 413 8.89 -25.29 -9.55
CA GLY A 413 7.98 -24.35 -8.89
C GLY A 413 8.69 -23.09 -8.41
N PHE A 414 9.84 -23.25 -7.76
CA PHE A 414 10.71 -22.16 -7.33
C PHE A 414 11.18 -21.31 -8.52
N LEU A 415 11.70 -21.95 -9.56
CA LEU A 415 12.21 -21.25 -10.74
C LEU A 415 11.11 -20.47 -11.46
N LEU A 416 9.93 -21.05 -11.64
CA LEU A 416 8.79 -20.35 -12.23
C LEU A 416 8.31 -19.18 -11.34
N GLY A 417 8.24 -19.39 -10.03
CA GLY A 417 7.92 -18.32 -9.08
C GLY A 417 8.91 -17.16 -9.17
N LEU A 418 10.20 -17.47 -9.20
CA LEU A 418 11.28 -16.48 -9.34
C LEU A 418 11.19 -15.74 -10.69
N ILE A 419 10.95 -16.45 -11.80
CA ILE A 419 10.75 -15.81 -13.12
C ILE A 419 9.57 -14.83 -13.08
N GLY A 420 8.47 -15.19 -12.42
CA GLY A 420 7.32 -14.31 -12.28
C GLY A 420 7.65 -13.02 -11.51
N ILE A 421 8.44 -13.10 -10.45
CA ILE A 421 8.91 -11.93 -9.68
C ILE A 421 9.87 -11.07 -10.51
N ILE A 422 10.84 -11.70 -11.19
CA ILE A 422 11.76 -11.00 -12.09
C ILE A 422 10.98 -10.28 -13.19
N TRP A 423 9.97 -10.92 -13.77
CA TRP A 423 9.07 -10.30 -14.75
C TRP A 423 8.43 -9.01 -14.25
N LEU A 424 7.85 -9.04 -13.06
CA LEU A 424 7.25 -7.87 -12.44
C LEU A 424 8.30 -6.79 -12.13
N TYR A 425 9.47 -7.19 -11.65
CA TYR A 425 10.55 -6.27 -11.29
C TYR A 425 11.14 -5.56 -12.52
N LEU A 426 11.19 -6.24 -13.66
CA LEU A 426 11.62 -5.65 -14.94
C LEU A 426 10.67 -4.54 -15.44
N TRP A 427 9.41 -4.52 -15.00
CA TRP A 427 8.49 -3.42 -15.28
C TRP A 427 8.66 -2.27 -14.29
N VAL A 428 8.84 -2.59 -13.03
CA VAL A 428 8.92 -1.59 -11.95
C VAL A 428 10.16 -0.70 -12.12
N ILE A 429 11.34 -1.28 -12.36
CA ILE A 429 12.59 -0.52 -12.43
C ILE A 429 12.58 0.61 -13.50
N PRO A 430 12.24 0.35 -14.78
CA PRO A 430 12.26 1.42 -15.78
C PRO A 430 11.22 2.51 -15.52
N VAL A 431 10.07 2.12 -14.97
CA VAL A 431 8.99 3.07 -14.68
C VAL A 431 9.37 4.00 -13.54
N ASP A 432 9.92 3.45 -12.47
CA ASP A 432 10.44 4.20 -11.34
C ASP A 432 11.59 5.13 -11.78
N LEU A 433 12.62 4.56 -12.42
CA LEU A 433 13.85 5.27 -12.77
C LEU A 433 13.66 6.39 -13.82
N TYR A 434 12.84 6.15 -14.85
CA TYR A 434 12.71 7.08 -15.99
C TYR A 434 11.47 7.96 -15.96
N LEU A 435 10.43 7.54 -15.22
CA LEU A 435 9.15 8.23 -15.21
C LEU A 435 8.81 8.82 -13.84
N ALA A 436 9.63 8.55 -12.81
CA ALA A 436 9.35 8.92 -11.42
C ALA A 436 7.93 8.47 -11.00
N LEU A 437 7.52 7.29 -11.46
CA LEU A 437 6.20 6.72 -11.27
C LEU A 437 6.31 5.34 -10.61
N ASP A 438 5.48 5.12 -9.60
CA ASP A 438 5.47 3.90 -8.80
C ASP A 438 4.03 3.46 -8.54
N PHE A 439 3.82 2.17 -8.37
CA PHE A 439 2.49 1.57 -8.24
C PHE A 439 2.17 1.07 -6.84
N ARG A 440 3.02 1.35 -5.84
CA ARG A 440 2.89 0.84 -4.47
C ARG A 440 1.61 1.29 -3.75
N VAL A 441 1.00 2.39 -4.19
CA VAL A 441 -0.31 2.85 -3.69
C VAL A 441 -1.42 1.85 -4.00
N PHE A 442 -1.32 1.15 -5.13
CA PHE A 442 -2.33 0.22 -5.61
C PHE A 442 -2.01 -1.24 -5.27
N LEU A 443 -0.75 -1.61 -5.47
CA LEU A 443 -0.19 -2.91 -5.07
C LEU A 443 1.15 -2.65 -4.37
N PRO A 444 1.16 -2.65 -3.03
CA PRO A 444 2.30 -2.17 -2.23
C PRO A 444 3.64 -2.86 -2.47
N PHE A 445 3.68 -4.02 -3.12
CA PHE A 445 4.91 -4.69 -3.53
C PHE A 445 5.50 -4.17 -4.84
N LEU A 446 4.71 -3.52 -5.72
CA LEU A 446 5.19 -3.05 -7.03
C LEU A 446 6.03 -1.77 -6.89
N LYS A 447 7.23 -1.94 -6.36
CA LYS A 447 8.21 -0.88 -6.11
C LYS A 447 9.63 -1.40 -6.35
N ALA A 448 10.51 -0.55 -6.91
CA ALA A 448 11.94 -0.79 -6.87
C ALA A 448 12.46 -0.73 -5.41
N LEU A 449 13.21 -1.75 -5.00
CA LEU A 449 13.76 -1.80 -3.65
C LEU A 449 15.14 -1.14 -3.62
N SER A 450 15.39 -0.31 -2.62
CA SER A 450 16.76 0.11 -2.31
C SER A 450 17.63 -1.12 -1.95
N PRO A 451 18.95 -1.06 -2.12
CA PRO A 451 19.84 -2.18 -1.80
C PRO A 451 19.65 -2.70 -0.36
N LEU A 452 19.47 -1.79 0.60
CA LEU A 452 19.23 -2.14 1.99
C LEU A 452 17.92 -2.92 2.17
N ARG A 453 16.83 -2.47 1.52
CA ARG A 453 15.53 -3.16 1.57
C ARG A 453 15.58 -4.54 0.92
N ALA A 454 16.33 -4.67 -0.18
CA ALA A 454 16.48 -5.94 -0.87
C ALA A 454 17.15 -7.03 0.00
N LEU A 455 17.99 -6.66 0.97
CA LEU A 455 18.60 -7.59 1.92
C LEU A 455 17.60 -8.31 2.84
N PHE A 456 16.43 -7.72 3.08
CA PHE A 456 15.39 -8.34 3.90
C PHE A 456 14.56 -9.39 3.15
N VAL A 457 14.53 -9.34 1.80
CA VAL A 457 13.71 -10.25 0.98
C VAL A 457 14.03 -11.72 1.24
N PRO A 458 15.31 -12.18 1.27
CA PRO A 458 15.62 -13.58 1.57
C PRO A 458 15.13 -14.02 2.95
N LEU A 459 15.32 -13.19 3.98
CA LEU A 459 14.86 -13.51 5.34
C LEU A 459 13.35 -13.69 5.38
N TYR A 460 12.60 -12.71 4.85
CA TYR A 460 11.14 -12.77 4.80
C TYR A 460 10.64 -13.92 3.93
N PHE A 461 11.33 -14.24 2.84
CA PHE A 461 11.00 -15.38 1.99
C PHE A 461 11.01 -16.69 2.78
N PHE A 462 12.07 -16.97 3.55
CA PHE A 462 12.15 -18.19 4.34
C PHE A 462 11.11 -18.24 5.47
N LEU A 463 10.79 -17.11 6.10
CA LEU A 463 9.75 -17.02 7.13
C LEU A 463 8.33 -17.18 6.55
N LEU A 464 8.06 -16.64 5.36
CA LEU A 464 6.74 -16.65 4.76
C LEU A 464 6.48 -17.87 3.86
N LEU A 465 7.51 -18.60 3.44
CA LEU A 465 7.36 -19.81 2.65
C LEU A 465 6.48 -20.89 3.31
N PRO A 466 6.65 -21.22 4.60
CA PRO A 466 5.73 -22.14 5.29
C PRO A 466 4.28 -21.63 5.29
N VAL A 467 4.07 -20.34 5.47
CA VAL A 467 2.73 -19.71 5.47
C VAL A 467 2.03 -19.92 4.12
N THR A 468 2.73 -19.62 3.01
CA THR A 468 2.17 -19.80 1.67
C THR A 468 1.98 -21.26 1.29
N LEU A 469 2.81 -22.17 1.84
CA LEU A 469 2.62 -23.62 1.69
C LEU A 469 1.34 -24.10 2.38
N ILE A 470 1.09 -23.62 3.60
CA ILE A 470 -0.12 -23.94 4.37
C ILE A 470 -1.35 -23.37 3.65
N ASP A 471 -1.25 -22.15 3.13
CA ASP A 471 -2.26 -21.53 2.28
C ASP A 471 -2.63 -22.44 1.08
N GLY A 472 -1.62 -22.96 0.39
CA GLY A 472 -1.78 -23.92 -0.69
C GLY A 472 -2.50 -25.20 -0.27
N LEU A 473 -2.07 -25.81 0.82
CA LEU A 473 -2.67 -27.02 1.39
C LEU A 473 -4.14 -26.81 1.80
N TRP A 474 -4.42 -25.66 2.42
CA TRP A 474 -5.75 -25.33 2.90
C TRP A 474 -6.71 -25.01 1.74
N ILE A 475 -6.37 -23.99 0.93
CA ILE A 475 -7.25 -23.48 -0.13
C ILE A 475 -7.39 -24.52 -1.27
N MET A 476 -6.27 -25.10 -1.73
CA MET A 476 -6.26 -26.00 -2.88
C MET A 476 -6.43 -27.47 -2.49
N GLY A 477 -6.09 -27.82 -1.27
CA GLY A 477 -6.30 -29.16 -0.74
C GLY A 477 -7.70 -29.37 -0.19
N TYR A 478 -8.02 -28.69 0.94
CA TYR A 478 -9.29 -28.89 1.63
C TYR A 478 -10.47 -28.18 0.99
N LEU A 479 -10.29 -26.94 0.54
CA LEU A 479 -11.39 -26.10 0.08
C LEU A 479 -11.66 -26.19 -1.42
N ARG A 480 -10.94 -27.05 -2.13
CA ARG A 480 -11.14 -27.24 -3.57
C ARG A 480 -12.51 -27.87 -3.87
N THR A 481 -13.27 -27.24 -4.78
CA THR A 481 -14.58 -27.69 -5.21
C THR A 481 -14.49 -28.58 -6.45
N LYS A 482 -15.51 -29.44 -6.66
CA LYS A 482 -15.60 -30.31 -7.83
C LYS A 482 -15.65 -29.45 -9.12
N PRO A 483 -14.91 -29.84 -10.18
CA PRO A 483 -14.96 -29.14 -11.46
C PRO A 483 -16.38 -29.15 -12.06
N GLN A 484 -16.71 -28.06 -12.74
CA GLN A 484 -17.91 -27.91 -13.57
C GLN A 484 -17.56 -28.25 -15.04
N GLU A 485 -18.56 -28.41 -15.88
CA GLU A 485 -18.37 -28.76 -17.31
C GLU A 485 -17.49 -27.76 -18.05
N LYS A 486 -17.74 -26.45 -17.86
CA LYS A 486 -16.94 -25.40 -18.48
C LYS A 486 -15.78 -25.00 -17.57
N TRP A 487 -14.56 -25.15 -18.09
CA TRP A 487 -13.34 -24.89 -17.33
C TRP A 487 -13.21 -23.45 -16.79
N TRP A 488 -13.64 -22.46 -17.58
CA TRP A 488 -13.55 -21.07 -17.17
C TRP A 488 -14.53 -20.77 -16.03
N TYR A 489 -15.71 -21.37 -16.05
CA TYR A 489 -16.69 -21.27 -14.97
C TYR A 489 -16.16 -21.92 -13.70
N THR A 490 -15.59 -23.11 -13.81
CA THR A 490 -14.92 -23.78 -12.67
C THR A 490 -13.83 -22.90 -12.09
N GLN A 491 -12.96 -22.34 -12.94
CA GLN A 491 -11.83 -21.52 -12.49
C GLN A 491 -12.30 -20.24 -11.81
N THR A 492 -13.22 -19.50 -12.44
CA THR A 492 -13.75 -18.25 -11.88
C THR A 492 -14.47 -18.50 -10.56
N TRP A 493 -15.39 -19.46 -10.56
CA TRP A 493 -16.19 -19.78 -9.38
C TRP A 493 -15.31 -20.24 -8.20
N TRP A 494 -14.35 -21.10 -8.49
CA TRP A 494 -13.42 -21.59 -7.48
C TRP A 494 -12.52 -20.48 -6.93
N THR A 495 -11.93 -19.67 -7.81
CA THR A 495 -11.10 -18.53 -7.41
C THR A 495 -11.91 -17.52 -6.58
N SER A 496 -13.11 -17.17 -7.03
CA SER A 496 -14.00 -16.24 -6.30
C SER A 496 -14.38 -16.77 -4.92
N LYS A 497 -14.73 -18.06 -4.81
CA LYS A 497 -15.01 -18.67 -3.51
C LYS A 497 -13.80 -18.69 -2.59
N ALA A 498 -12.62 -19.01 -3.11
CA ALA A 498 -11.39 -19.05 -2.32
C ALA A 498 -11.00 -17.64 -1.83
N ILE A 499 -11.13 -16.63 -2.69
CA ILE A 499 -10.93 -15.22 -2.29
C ILE A 499 -11.95 -14.84 -1.23
N PHE A 500 -13.24 -15.06 -1.49
CA PHE A 500 -14.31 -14.70 -0.56
C PHE A 500 -14.08 -15.26 0.83
N ILE A 501 -13.77 -16.55 0.95
CA ILE A 501 -13.51 -17.20 2.23
C ILE A 501 -12.30 -16.61 2.92
N LYS A 502 -11.23 -16.35 2.17
CA LYS A 502 -9.97 -15.84 2.72
C LYS A 502 -10.11 -14.41 3.24
N VAL A 503 -10.89 -13.57 2.58
CA VAL A 503 -11.04 -12.17 2.95
C VAL A 503 -12.33 -11.87 3.72
N LEU A 504 -13.27 -12.81 3.81
CA LEU A 504 -14.63 -12.59 4.33
C LEU A 504 -14.62 -11.91 5.71
N ILE A 505 -13.82 -12.42 6.64
CA ILE A 505 -13.81 -11.90 8.01
C ILE A 505 -13.23 -10.49 8.06
N MET A 506 -12.14 -10.25 7.33
CA MET A 506 -11.52 -8.93 7.23
C MET A 506 -12.48 -7.92 6.59
N ALA A 507 -13.10 -8.31 5.46
CA ALA A 507 -14.10 -7.49 4.78
C ALA A 507 -15.34 -7.24 5.64
N PHE A 508 -15.78 -8.23 6.43
CA PHE A 508 -16.90 -8.09 7.36
C PHE A 508 -16.58 -7.10 8.49
N ILE A 509 -15.36 -7.16 9.06
CA ILE A 509 -14.93 -6.20 10.09
C ILE A 509 -14.92 -4.78 9.52
N LEU A 510 -14.34 -4.58 8.33
CA LEU A 510 -14.34 -3.26 7.68
C LEU A 510 -15.75 -2.80 7.32
N PHE A 511 -16.64 -3.71 6.91
CA PHE A 511 -18.04 -3.40 6.65
C PHE A 511 -18.75 -2.93 7.93
N ILE A 512 -18.60 -3.66 9.04
CA ILE A 512 -19.17 -3.25 10.34
C ILE A 512 -18.58 -1.91 10.78
N GLN A 513 -17.26 -1.73 10.70
CA GLN A 513 -16.62 -0.45 10.99
C GLN A 513 -17.26 0.68 10.18
N THR A 514 -17.37 0.53 8.87
CA THR A 514 -17.91 1.57 7.99
C THR A 514 -19.38 1.87 8.29
N VAL A 515 -20.22 0.84 8.41
CA VAL A 515 -21.66 1.00 8.66
C VAL A 515 -21.92 1.64 10.03
N MET A 516 -21.25 1.13 11.06
CA MET A 516 -21.42 1.67 12.42
C MET A 516 -20.86 3.09 12.52
N SER A 517 -19.74 3.39 11.90
CA SER A 517 -19.18 4.75 11.85
C SER A 517 -20.14 5.73 11.17
N PHE A 518 -20.80 5.31 10.09
CA PHE A 518 -21.82 6.11 9.43
C PHE A 518 -23.04 6.36 10.34
N ILE A 519 -23.51 5.34 11.09
CA ILE A 519 -24.66 5.44 11.98
C ILE A 519 -24.40 6.38 13.15
N ILE A 520 -23.20 6.30 13.76
CA ILE A 520 -22.84 7.10 14.94
C ILE A 520 -22.28 8.48 14.58
N GLY A 521 -21.96 8.73 13.28
CA GLY A 521 -21.36 9.99 12.83
C GLY A 521 -19.92 10.20 13.27
N GLY A 522 -19.17 9.11 13.46
CA GLY A 522 -17.76 9.10 13.89
C GLY A 522 -17.17 7.70 13.80
N PRO A 523 -15.87 7.47 14.09
CA PRO A 523 -15.26 6.14 14.03
C PRO A 523 -15.88 5.20 15.08
N PHE A 524 -16.31 4.01 14.65
CA PHE A 524 -16.86 2.99 15.58
C PHE A 524 -15.74 2.32 16.41
N ILE A 525 -14.64 1.95 15.74
CA ILE A 525 -13.41 1.49 16.39
C ILE A 525 -12.36 2.55 16.14
N SER A 526 -11.74 3.09 17.19
CA SER A 526 -10.77 4.18 17.09
C SER A 526 -9.49 3.91 17.87
N GLY A 527 -8.53 4.83 17.77
CA GLY A 527 -7.26 4.80 18.48
C GLY A 527 -6.38 3.63 18.06
N PHE A 528 -5.71 3.00 19.04
CA PHE A 528 -4.78 1.92 18.79
C PHE A 528 -5.38 0.73 18.02
N MET A 529 -6.63 0.35 18.32
CA MET A 529 -7.31 -0.70 17.57
C MET A 529 -7.68 -0.26 16.15
N GLY A 530 -8.03 1.02 15.97
CA GLY A 530 -8.27 1.63 14.66
C GLY A 530 -7.05 1.53 13.74
N PHE A 531 -5.84 1.75 14.28
CA PHE A 531 -4.59 1.61 13.51
C PHE A 531 -4.44 0.24 12.84
N TYR A 532 -4.90 -0.84 13.47
CA TYR A 532 -4.82 -2.18 12.85
C TYR A 532 -5.84 -2.39 11.74
N LEU A 533 -6.95 -1.66 11.74
CA LEU A 533 -7.94 -1.73 10.66
C LEU A 533 -7.34 -1.23 9.33
N LEU A 534 -6.37 -0.30 9.38
CA LEU A 534 -5.69 0.21 8.20
C LEU A 534 -4.97 -0.91 7.43
N PHE A 535 -4.39 -1.89 8.14
CA PHE A 535 -3.74 -3.04 7.51
C PHE A 535 -4.72 -3.94 6.75
N LEU A 536 -5.99 -4.02 7.17
CA LEU A 536 -6.97 -4.85 6.48
C LEU A 536 -7.21 -4.35 5.05
N TRP A 537 -7.21 -3.04 4.84
CA TRP A 537 -7.33 -2.43 3.51
C TRP A 537 -6.19 -2.84 2.57
N ILE A 538 -4.99 -3.04 3.10
CA ILE A 538 -3.81 -3.48 2.35
C ILE A 538 -3.86 -4.99 2.10
N PHE A 539 -4.19 -5.78 3.13
CA PHE A 539 -4.15 -7.24 3.04
C PHE A 539 -5.28 -7.85 2.21
N ILE A 540 -6.48 -7.26 2.19
CA ILE A 540 -7.60 -7.77 1.38
C ILE A 540 -7.24 -7.87 -0.11
N PRO A 541 -6.80 -6.82 -0.81
CA PRO A 541 -6.40 -6.93 -2.21
C PRO A 541 -5.19 -7.84 -2.41
N MET A 542 -4.23 -7.86 -1.48
CA MET A 542 -3.07 -8.74 -1.54
C MET A 542 -3.46 -10.22 -1.46
N TYR A 543 -4.38 -10.56 -0.56
CA TYR A 543 -4.92 -11.92 -0.47
C TYR A 543 -5.74 -12.30 -1.71
N ALA A 544 -6.49 -11.39 -2.28
CA ALA A 544 -7.21 -11.63 -3.54
C ALA A 544 -6.24 -11.96 -4.69
N VAL A 545 -5.18 -11.16 -4.84
CA VAL A 545 -4.13 -11.38 -5.85
C VAL A 545 -3.40 -12.71 -5.61
N SER A 546 -2.91 -12.96 -4.39
CA SER A 546 -2.16 -14.18 -4.05
C SER A 546 -3.01 -15.45 -4.24
N THR A 547 -4.30 -15.40 -3.89
CA THR A 547 -5.24 -16.51 -4.07
C THR A 547 -5.53 -16.77 -5.55
N THR A 548 -5.60 -15.72 -6.35
CA THR A 548 -5.74 -15.84 -7.82
C THR A 548 -4.55 -16.59 -8.42
N TYR A 549 -3.32 -16.23 -8.04
CA TYR A 549 -2.12 -16.96 -8.46
C TYR A 549 -2.15 -18.42 -7.99
N LEU A 550 -2.60 -18.67 -6.77
CA LEU A 550 -2.68 -20.00 -6.20
C LEU A 550 -3.66 -20.90 -6.99
N ALA A 551 -4.86 -20.40 -7.26
CA ALA A 551 -5.87 -21.10 -8.04
C ALA A 551 -5.41 -21.35 -9.49
N TRP A 552 -4.73 -20.37 -10.11
CA TRP A 552 -4.20 -20.50 -11.46
C TRP A 552 -3.03 -21.50 -11.54
N SER A 553 -2.10 -21.45 -10.59
CA SER A 553 -0.99 -22.40 -10.47
C SER A 553 -1.50 -23.85 -10.39
N TYR A 554 -2.52 -24.07 -9.57
CA TYR A 554 -3.14 -25.40 -9.46
C TYR A 554 -3.77 -25.86 -10.77
N ARG A 555 -4.46 -24.97 -11.49
CA ARG A 555 -5.00 -25.27 -12.83
C ARG A 555 -3.91 -25.68 -13.82
N LEU A 556 -2.74 -25.01 -13.80
CA LEU A 556 -1.66 -25.26 -14.76
C LEU A 556 -0.94 -26.59 -14.52
N SER A 557 -0.75 -26.96 -13.25
CA SER A 557 0.12 -28.07 -12.86
C SER A 557 -0.55 -29.17 -12.06
N ASN A 558 -1.81 -28.98 -11.64
CA ASN A 558 -2.50 -29.77 -10.62
C ASN A 558 -1.75 -29.81 -9.29
N ARG A 559 -0.90 -28.80 -9.06
CA ARG A 559 -0.12 -28.54 -7.85
C ARG A 559 -0.08 -27.02 -7.60
N PHE A 560 0.14 -26.63 -6.38
CA PHE A 560 0.16 -25.23 -5.97
C PHE A 560 1.57 -24.63 -5.85
N TYR A 561 2.64 -25.38 -6.11
CA TYR A 561 4.02 -24.98 -5.81
C TYR A 561 4.49 -23.73 -6.56
N ILE A 562 4.05 -23.49 -7.80
CA ILE A 562 4.41 -22.27 -8.54
C ILE A 562 3.97 -21.05 -7.72
N ALA A 563 2.71 -21.06 -7.27
CA ALA A 563 2.17 -19.93 -6.51
C ALA A 563 2.69 -19.90 -5.07
N VAL A 564 3.01 -21.02 -4.45
CA VAL A 564 3.63 -21.03 -3.12
C VAL A 564 4.91 -20.24 -3.11
N PHE A 565 5.83 -20.53 -4.03
CA PHE A 565 7.09 -19.80 -4.13
C PHE A 565 6.88 -18.36 -4.61
N PHE A 566 6.03 -18.15 -5.62
CA PHE A 566 5.72 -16.83 -6.11
C PHE A 566 5.13 -15.93 -5.03
N ASN A 567 4.13 -16.41 -4.28
CA ASN A 567 3.49 -15.67 -3.20
C ASN A 567 4.45 -15.42 -2.03
N ALA A 568 5.34 -16.38 -1.72
CA ALA A 568 6.37 -16.16 -0.70
C ALA A 568 7.31 -14.99 -1.09
N PHE A 569 7.76 -14.93 -2.34
CA PHE A 569 8.50 -13.78 -2.86
C PHE A 569 7.67 -12.51 -2.86
N LEU A 570 6.41 -12.58 -3.30
CA LEU A 570 5.50 -11.44 -3.39
C LEU A 570 5.28 -10.78 -2.02
N PHE A 571 4.95 -11.57 -1.00
CA PHE A 571 4.79 -11.07 0.36
C PHE A 571 6.11 -10.60 0.98
N SER A 572 7.23 -11.24 0.66
CA SER A 572 8.55 -10.79 1.11
C SER A 572 8.92 -9.45 0.50
N TRP A 573 8.61 -9.25 -0.77
CA TRP A 573 8.78 -7.98 -1.46
C TRP A 573 7.90 -6.90 -0.85
N LEU A 574 6.60 -7.21 -0.59
CA LEU A 574 5.69 -6.33 0.12
C LEU A 574 6.27 -5.87 1.46
N MET A 575 6.68 -6.80 2.32
CA MET A 575 7.19 -6.48 3.64
C MET A 575 8.47 -5.63 3.57
N ALA A 576 9.39 -5.97 2.69
CA ALA A 576 10.60 -5.19 2.47
C ALA A 576 10.30 -3.77 1.95
N ALA A 577 9.25 -3.61 1.14
CA ALA A 577 8.89 -2.33 0.52
C ALA A 577 8.23 -1.36 1.51
N ILE A 578 7.25 -1.82 2.30
CA ILE A 578 6.39 -0.92 3.08
C ILE A 578 6.88 -0.65 4.50
N LEU A 579 7.67 -1.57 5.08
CA LEU A 579 8.02 -1.46 6.49
C LEU A 579 9.17 -0.46 6.69
N PRO A 580 9.07 0.45 7.67
CA PRO A 580 10.14 1.42 7.95
C PRO A 580 11.41 0.74 8.46
N ILE A 581 12.57 1.35 8.20
CA ILE A 581 13.88 0.86 8.64
C ILE A 581 14.45 1.82 9.67
N TYR A 582 14.74 1.30 10.86
CA TYR A 582 15.42 1.97 11.96
C TYR A 582 16.74 1.22 12.25
N LEU A 583 17.87 1.93 12.34
CA LEU A 583 19.20 1.37 12.65
C LEU A 583 19.69 1.85 14.00
#